data_2ac6993241873dc166f484f02758a229
#
_entry.id   2ac6993241873dc166f484f02758a229
#
_cell.length_a   1.000
_cell.length_b   1.000
_cell.length_c   1.000
_cell.angle_alpha   90.00
_cell.angle_beta   90.00
_cell.angle_gamma   90.00
#
_symmetry.space_group_name_H-M   'P 1'
#
loop_
_entity.id
_entity.type
_entity.pdbx_description
1 polymer ?
#
loop_
_entity_poly.entity_id
_entity_poly.type
_entity_poly.pdbx_seq_one_letter_code
_entity_poly.pdbx_strand_id
1 'polypeptide(L)'
;MNNGGIYMTALQPENEAVTGVARFGEILVEGCYVVNVSRWGIAVGYSYAHEQFQGAALKEDVFQKYGHLNIVIRDNYVKAAGGDGITVMYALRPLVKHNTADSVACEMNDRIYSEPGNRLGKVAAAIWPWKCKDALFRYNDVTDTRLNQDGMAYDADSGDGTVYEYNYSRMN
;
A
#
# COMPACT_ATOMS: atom_id res chain seq x y z
N MET A 1 16.22 -7.83 -1.46
CA MET A 1 15.97 -6.51 -2.09
C MET A 1 14.49 -6.43 -2.40
N ASN A 2 13.77 -5.47 -1.85
CA ASN A 2 12.32 -5.33 -2.10
C ASN A 2 12.15 -4.54 -3.39
N ASN A 3 11.83 -5.21 -4.47
CA ASN A 3 11.62 -4.58 -5.77
C ASN A 3 10.12 -4.35 -5.99
N GLY A 4 9.76 -3.14 -6.35
CA GLY A 4 8.41 -2.76 -6.75
C GLY A 4 8.36 -2.35 -8.22
N GLY A 5 7.18 -2.39 -8.80
CA GLY A 5 6.92 -1.83 -10.12
C GLY A 5 6.92 -0.31 -10.06
N ILE A 6 5.99 0.23 -9.27
CA ILE A 6 5.92 1.66 -8.94
C ILE A 6 5.98 1.78 -7.42
N TYR A 7 7.09 2.30 -6.90
CA TYR A 7 7.30 2.40 -5.45
C TYR A 7 7.75 3.80 -5.05
N MET A 8 6.99 4.41 -4.16
CA MET A 8 7.22 5.76 -3.66
C MET A 8 7.39 5.73 -2.15
N THR A 9 8.44 6.37 -1.63
CA THR A 9 8.71 6.48 -0.20
C THR A 9 9.24 7.87 0.15
N ALA A 10 8.76 8.42 1.26
CA ALA A 10 9.25 9.69 1.78
C ALA A 10 10.42 9.45 2.72
N LEU A 11 11.60 9.93 2.35
CA LEU A 11 12.82 9.84 3.14
C LEU A 11 12.92 11.01 4.13
N GLN A 12 13.60 10.77 5.23
CA GLN A 12 13.85 11.83 6.21
C GLN A 12 14.67 12.96 5.59
N PRO A 13 14.22 14.22 5.70
CA PRO A 13 15.00 15.37 5.24
C PRO A 13 16.22 15.59 6.13
N GLU A 14 17.31 16.11 5.58
CA GLU A 14 18.50 16.43 6.35
C GLU A 14 18.24 17.44 7.45
N ASN A 15 17.38 18.41 7.20
CA ASN A 15 16.99 19.43 8.17
C ASN A 15 15.49 19.79 8.03
N GLU A 16 14.65 19.05 8.75
CA GLU A 16 13.20 19.24 8.75
C GLU A 16 12.77 20.65 9.16
N ALA A 17 13.51 21.30 10.06
CA ALA A 17 13.19 22.66 10.51
C ALA A 17 13.33 23.70 9.39
N VAL A 18 14.17 23.43 8.40
CA VAL A 18 14.40 24.31 7.24
C VAL A 18 13.55 23.92 6.05
N THR A 19 13.51 22.61 5.73
CA THR A 19 12.86 22.12 4.50
C THR A 19 11.40 21.72 4.70
N GLY A 20 10.97 21.60 5.96
CA GLY A 20 9.66 21.05 6.31
C GLY A 20 9.63 19.52 6.27
N VAL A 21 8.46 18.98 6.54
CA VAL A 21 8.20 17.53 6.55
C VAL A 21 8.20 16.99 5.13
N ALA A 22 8.95 15.91 4.89
CA ALA A 22 8.92 15.21 3.61
C ALA A 22 7.69 14.29 3.54
N ARG A 23 6.78 14.59 2.64
CA ARG A 23 5.56 13.83 2.36
C ARG A 23 5.09 14.07 0.93
N PHE A 24 4.22 13.22 0.45
CA PHE A 24 3.57 13.43 -0.84
C PHE A 24 2.32 14.30 -0.64
N GLY A 25 2.24 15.40 -1.35
CA GLY A 25 1.07 16.29 -1.33
C GLY A 25 0.05 15.99 -2.42
N GLU A 26 0.49 15.32 -3.49
CA GLU A 26 -0.36 14.95 -4.61
C GLU A 26 0.29 13.80 -5.39
N ILE A 27 -0.44 12.70 -5.55
CA ILE A 27 -0.04 11.56 -6.37
C ILE A 27 -1.22 11.11 -7.21
N LEU A 28 -1.00 10.94 -8.50
CA LEU A 28 -1.86 10.22 -9.41
C LEU A 28 -1.06 9.08 -10.06
N VAL A 29 -1.53 7.84 -9.86
CA VAL A 29 -1.07 6.67 -10.62
C VAL A 29 -2.24 6.16 -11.42
N GLU A 30 -2.17 6.24 -12.74
CA GLU A 30 -3.29 5.97 -13.64
C GLU A 30 -2.86 5.22 -14.90
N GLY A 31 -3.65 4.26 -15.33
CA GLY A 31 -3.49 3.58 -16.61
C GLY A 31 -2.21 2.78 -16.77
N CYS A 32 -1.60 2.37 -15.66
CA CYS A 32 -0.34 1.62 -15.68
C CYS A 32 -0.59 0.11 -15.80
N TYR A 33 0.32 -0.57 -16.50
CA TYR A 33 0.38 -2.02 -16.59
C TYR A 33 1.68 -2.51 -15.93
N VAL A 34 1.56 -3.12 -14.75
CA VAL A 34 2.70 -3.57 -13.92
C VAL A 34 2.68 -5.09 -13.83
N VAL A 35 3.74 -5.73 -14.29
CA VAL A 35 3.80 -7.20 -14.41
C VAL A 35 5.14 -7.77 -13.97
N ASN A 36 5.10 -8.94 -13.32
CA ASN A 36 6.27 -9.72 -12.93
C ASN A 36 7.25 -8.95 -12.03
N VAL A 37 6.75 -8.41 -10.94
CA VAL A 37 7.58 -7.75 -9.92
C VAL A 37 7.71 -8.63 -8.68
N SER A 38 8.85 -8.56 -8.01
CA SER A 38 9.16 -9.49 -6.92
C SER A 38 8.46 -9.17 -5.61
N ARG A 39 7.97 -7.94 -5.39
CA ARG A 39 7.28 -7.59 -4.14
C ARG A 39 6.02 -6.77 -4.41
N TRP A 40 6.09 -5.46 -4.55
CA TRP A 40 4.93 -4.60 -4.73
C TRP A 40 4.65 -4.29 -6.19
N GLY A 41 3.41 -4.39 -6.60
CA GLY A 41 2.99 -3.86 -7.89
C GLY A 41 3.06 -2.34 -7.89
N ILE A 42 2.18 -1.69 -7.12
CA ILE A 42 2.14 -0.24 -6.93
C ILE A 42 2.08 0.04 -5.43
N ALA A 43 2.99 0.86 -4.90
CA ALA A 43 2.96 1.24 -3.51
C ALA A 43 3.27 2.73 -3.31
N VAL A 44 2.34 3.43 -2.66
CA VAL A 44 2.63 4.64 -1.92
C VAL A 44 3.04 4.17 -0.54
N GLY A 45 4.35 4.04 -0.35
CA GLY A 45 4.90 3.27 0.74
C GLY A 45 5.32 4.11 1.94
N TYR A 46 6.41 3.71 2.51
CA TYR A 46 6.88 4.14 3.80
C TYR A 46 7.08 5.66 3.92
N SER A 47 6.71 6.18 5.09
CA SER A 47 7.10 7.52 5.56
C SER A 47 8.19 7.39 6.63
N TYR A 48 9.23 8.23 6.59
CA TYR A 48 10.19 8.33 7.69
C TYR A 48 9.50 8.69 9.01
N ALA A 49 8.38 9.40 8.94
CA ALA A 49 7.60 9.82 10.10
C ALA A 49 6.63 8.74 10.61
N HIS A 50 6.84 7.47 10.24
CA HIS A 50 5.94 6.35 10.57
C HIS A 50 5.62 6.21 12.07
N GLU A 51 6.53 6.63 12.94
CA GLU A 51 6.33 6.61 14.39
C GLU A 51 5.26 7.61 14.88
N GLN A 52 4.90 8.60 14.08
CA GLN A 52 3.83 9.54 14.40
C GLN A 52 2.42 8.91 14.29
N PHE A 53 2.32 7.79 13.56
CA PHE A 53 1.06 7.08 13.29
C PHE A 53 0.86 5.89 14.24
N GLN A 54 1.09 6.08 15.53
CA GLN A 54 0.91 5.05 16.55
C GLN A 54 -0.49 5.10 17.18
N GLY A 55 -0.91 3.93 17.71
CA GLY A 55 -2.20 3.79 18.39
C GLY A 55 -3.35 3.35 17.48
N ALA A 56 -4.49 3.07 18.10
CA ALA A 56 -5.68 2.56 17.42
C ALA A 56 -6.53 3.68 16.78
N ALA A 57 -6.50 4.89 17.35
CA ALA A 57 -7.22 6.03 16.81
C ALA A 57 -6.23 6.97 16.10
N LEU A 58 -6.26 6.96 14.79
CA LEU A 58 -5.38 7.81 13.98
C LEU A 58 -5.93 9.24 13.93
N LYS A 59 -5.14 10.19 14.42
CA LYS A 59 -5.55 11.59 14.54
C LYS A 59 -5.36 12.34 13.23
N GLU A 60 -6.35 13.11 12.83
CA GLU A 60 -6.33 13.87 11.59
C GLU A 60 -5.21 14.92 11.54
N ASP A 61 -4.90 15.58 12.64
CA ASP A 61 -3.83 16.56 12.73
C ASP A 61 -2.43 15.94 12.45
N VAL A 62 -2.22 14.68 12.83
CA VAL A 62 -1.01 13.92 12.47
C VAL A 62 -0.92 13.75 10.96
N PHE A 63 -2.03 13.38 10.31
CA PHE A 63 -2.05 13.24 8.84
C PHE A 63 -1.88 14.58 8.14
N GLN A 64 -2.48 15.65 8.64
CA GLN A 64 -2.31 17.00 8.08
C GLN A 64 -0.85 17.46 8.14
N LYS A 65 -0.08 17.00 9.11
CA LYS A 65 1.33 17.36 9.25
C LYS A 65 2.27 16.39 8.55
N TYR A 66 2.09 15.09 8.75
CA TYR A 66 3.05 14.05 8.34
C TYR A 66 2.53 13.10 7.27
N GLY A 67 1.22 13.01 7.08
CA GLY A 67 0.59 12.08 6.17
C GLY A 67 0.72 12.47 4.70
N HIS A 68 0.60 11.48 3.83
CA HIS A 68 0.44 11.70 2.40
C HIS A 68 -0.97 12.21 2.11
N LEU A 69 -1.10 13.19 1.23
CA LEU A 69 -2.37 13.83 0.89
C LEU A 69 -2.67 13.67 -0.61
N ASN A 70 -3.96 13.73 -0.96
CA ASN A 70 -4.44 13.71 -2.35
C ASN A 70 -3.87 12.54 -3.17
N ILE A 71 -3.92 11.34 -2.58
CA ILE A 71 -3.45 10.13 -3.24
C ILE A 71 -4.58 9.51 -4.04
N VAL A 72 -4.40 9.36 -5.35
CA VAL A 72 -5.33 8.69 -6.25
C VAL A 72 -4.60 7.61 -7.05
N ILE A 73 -5.07 6.37 -6.94
CA ILE A 73 -4.57 5.23 -7.72
C ILE A 73 -5.77 4.65 -8.47
N ARG A 74 -5.76 4.74 -9.81
CA ARG A 74 -6.92 4.31 -10.60
C ARG A 74 -6.56 3.74 -11.96
N ASP A 75 -7.46 2.89 -12.45
CA ASP A 75 -7.41 2.36 -13.81
C ASP A 75 -6.08 1.63 -14.12
N ASN A 76 -5.50 0.99 -13.11
CA ASN A 76 -4.25 0.24 -13.27
C ASN A 76 -4.51 -1.27 -13.32
N TYR A 77 -3.62 -1.98 -13.99
CA TYR A 77 -3.58 -3.44 -14.01
C TYR A 77 -2.25 -3.93 -13.42
N VAL A 78 -2.33 -4.70 -12.35
CA VAL A 78 -1.18 -5.33 -11.70
C VAL A 78 -1.30 -6.84 -11.84
N LYS A 79 -0.27 -7.49 -12.37
CA LYS A 79 -0.24 -8.95 -12.52
C LYS A 79 1.07 -9.55 -12.06
N ALA A 80 0.98 -10.71 -11.40
CA ALA A 80 2.14 -11.47 -10.95
C ALA A 80 3.11 -10.62 -10.12
N ALA A 81 2.59 -9.89 -9.14
CA ALA A 81 3.41 -9.33 -8.07
C ALA A 81 3.64 -10.40 -7.01
N GLY A 82 4.88 -10.66 -6.64
CA GLY A 82 5.23 -11.68 -5.65
C GLY A 82 4.63 -11.41 -4.27
N GLY A 83 4.49 -10.15 -3.90
CA GLY A 83 3.78 -9.68 -2.72
C GLY A 83 2.53 -8.89 -3.06
N ASP A 84 2.38 -7.71 -2.46
CA ASP A 84 1.18 -6.90 -2.60
C ASP A 84 0.95 -6.37 -4.01
N GLY A 85 -0.31 -6.32 -4.43
CA GLY A 85 -0.67 -5.71 -5.70
C GLY A 85 -0.62 -4.19 -5.63
N ILE A 86 -1.48 -3.58 -4.83
CA ILE A 86 -1.58 -2.12 -4.64
C ILE A 86 -1.68 -1.82 -3.15
N THR A 87 -0.74 -1.05 -2.62
CA THR A 87 -0.72 -0.66 -1.21
C THR A 87 -0.59 0.84 -1.05
N VAL A 88 -1.39 1.42 -0.15
CA VAL A 88 -1.27 2.82 0.26
C VAL A 88 -1.04 2.88 1.75
N MET A 89 0.00 3.61 2.16
CA MET A 89 0.38 3.74 3.57
C MET A 89 0.40 5.20 4.00
N TYR A 90 0.05 5.45 5.26
CA TYR A 90 0.15 6.76 5.92
C TYR A 90 -0.54 7.91 5.18
N ALA A 91 -1.65 7.63 4.51
CA ALA A 91 -2.37 8.63 3.72
C ALA A 91 -3.71 9.03 4.37
N LEU A 92 -4.06 10.30 4.20
CA LEU A 92 -5.38 10.84 4.55
C LEU A 92 -6.29 10.79 3.32
N ARG A 93 -7.42 10.11 3.46
CA ARG A 93 -8.47 10.00 2.44
C ARG A 93 -7.95 9.55 1.06
N PRO A 94 -7.07 8.54 0.97
CA PRO A 94 -6.66 8.04 -0.33
C PRO A 94 -7.84 7.42 -1.08
N LEU A 95 -7.85 7.59 -2.41
CA LEU A 95 -8.83 6.99 -3.31
C LEU A 95 -8.16 5.95 -4.21
N VAL A 96 -8.58 4.69 -4.09
CA VAL A 96 -8.09 3.58 -4.91
C VAL A 96 -9.28 2.97 -5.65
N LYS A 97 -9.35 3.12 -6.98
CA LYS A 97 -10.53 2.69 -7.73
C LYS A 97 -10.23 2.16 -9.12
N HIS A 98 -11.12 1.29 -9.61
CA HIS A 98 -11.05 0.74 -10.97
C HIS A 98 -9.70 0.08 -11.28
N ASN A 99 -9.04 -0.51 -10.30
CA ASN A 99 -7.81 -1.25 -10.50
C ASN A 99 -8.09 -2.75 -10.56
N THR A 100 -7.25 -3.46 -11.29
CA THR A 100 -7.25 -4.93 -11.30
C THR A 100 -5.94 -5.45 -10.72
N ALA A 101 -6.03 -6.40 -9.78
CA ALA A 101 -4.90 -7.16 -9.28
C ALA A 101 -5.13 -8.65 -9.58
N ASP A 102 -4.29 -9.23 -10.42
CA ASP A 102 -4.39 -10.60 -10.90
C ASP A 102 -3.14 -11.41 -10.51
N SER A 103 -3.32 -12.52 -9.83
CA SER A 103 -2.24 -13.42 -9.44
C SER A 103 -1.15 -12.69 -8.63
N VAL A 104 -1.55 -11.95 -7.61
CA VAL A 104 -0.64 -11.25 -6.69
C VAL A 104 -0.52 -12.01 -5.37
N ALA A 105 0.48 -11.68 -4.57
CA ALA A 105 0.83 -12.41 -3.34
C ALA A 105 1.02 -13.92 -3.58
N CYS A 106 1.47 -14.32 -4.76
CA CYS A 106 1.57 -15.70 -5.16
C CYS A 106 2.95 -16.31 -4.91
N GLU A 107 3.99 -15.51 -4.81
CA GLU A 107 5.36 -16.01 -4.80
C GLU A 107 6.28 -15.11 -3.96
N MET A 108 6.19 -15.26 -2.65
CA MET A 108 7.08 -14.58 -1.72
C MET A 108 8.37 -15.39 -1.56
N ASN A 109 9.51 -14.77 -1.78
CA ASN A 109 10.81 -15.44 -1.65
C ASN A 109 11.13 -15.71 -0.18
N ASP A 110 11.00 -16.99 0.23
CA ASP A 110 11.27 -17.47 1.59
C ASP A 110 12.64 -17.07 2.12
N ARG A 111 13.64 -17.10 1.27
CA ARG A 111 15.01 -16.79 1.65
C ARG A 111 15.17 -15.35 2.13
N ILE A 112 14.49 -14.40 1.46
CA ILE A 112 14.55 -12.99 1.86
C ILE A 112 13.85 -12.76 3.20
N TYR A 113 12.74 -13.47 3.45
CA TYR A 113 11.92 -13.29 4.66
C TYR A 113 12.39 -14.08 5.86
N SER A 114 13.26 -15.07 5.67
CA SER A 114 13.87 -15.87 6.75
C SER A 114 15.23 -15.35 7.23
N GLU A 115 15.81 -14.34 6.58
CA GLU A 115 17.11 -13.79 6.99
C GLU A 115 17.02 -13.13 8.38
N PRO A 116 18.03 -13.35 9.24
CA PRO A 116 18.08 -12.73 10.55
C PRO A 116 18.02 -11.19 10.46
N GLY A 117 17.14 -10.58 11.23
CA GLY A 117 16.94 -9.13 11.25
C GLY A 117 15.95 -8.58 10.22
N ASN A 118 15.42 -9.42 9.36
CA ASN A 118 14.30 -9.01 8.51
C ASN A 118 13.01 -8.95 9.34
N ARG A 119 12.44 -7.76 9.45
CA ARG A 119 11.18 -7.53 10.18
C ARG A 119 9.94 -7.61 9.28
N LEU A 120 10.13 -7.78 7.98
CA LEU A 120 9.03 -7.93 7.02
C LEU A 120 8.52 -9.36 7.10
N GLY A 121 7.31 -9.54 7.60
CA GLY A 121 6.61 -10.82 7.56
C GLY A 121 6.39 -11.30 6.12
N LYS A 122 6.16 -12.58 5.98
CA LYS A 122 5.71 -13.25 4.75
C LYS A 122 4.23 -13.01 4.52
N VAL A 123 3.82 -11.74 4.61
CA VAL A 123 2.44 -11.30 4.56
C VAL A 123 2.23 -10.37 3.38
N ALA A 124 1.12 -10.51 2.70
CA ALA A 124 0.72 -9.63 1.61
C ALA A 124 -0.77 -9.75 1.36
N ALA A 125 -1.39 -8.66 0.90
CA ALA A 125 -2.74 -8.64 0.39
C ALA A 125 -2.78 -7.98 -0.98
N ALA A 126 -3.86 -8.17 -1.75
CA ALA A 126 -3.85 -7.69 -3.12
C ALA A 126 -3.99 -6.18 -3.20
N ILE A 127 -5.04 -5.59 -2.61
CA ILE A 127 -5.28 -4.15 -2.67
C ILE A 127 -5.72 -3.66 -1.29
N TRP A 128 -4.88 -2.85 -0.63
CA TRP A 128 -5.13 -2.51 0.77
C TRP A 128 -4.41 -1.23 1.26
N PRO A 129 -4.95 -0.57 2.31
CA PRO A 129 -4.26 0.49 3.03
C PRO A 129 -3.54 -0.03 4.26
N TRP A 130 -2.48 0.63 4.67
CA TRP A 130 -1.90 0.48 5.99
C TRP A 130 -1.76 1.83 6.68
N LYS A 131 -2.29 1.92 7.90
CA LYS A 131 -2.26 3.16 8.69
C LYS A 131 -2.73 4.38 7.90
N CYS A 132 -3.81 4.21 7.14
CA CYS A 132 -4.51 5.30 6.47
C CYS A 132 -5.72 5.73 7.29
N LYS A 133 -6.17 6.96 7.08
CA LYS A 133 -7.42 7.47 7.64
C LYS A 133 -8.42 7.78 6.54
N ASP A 134 -9.68 7.33 6.75
CA ASP A 134 -10.81 7.53 5.84
C ASP A 134 -10.50 7.11 4.39
N ALA A 135 -9.80 5.99 4.21
CA ALA A 135 -9.43 5.46 2.91
C ALA A 135 -10.65 4.90 2.16
N LEU A 136 -10.77 5.20 0.86
CA LEU A 136 -11.84 4.69 0.01
C LEU A 136 -11.29 3.80 -1.11
N PHE A 137 -11.68 2.54 -1.09
CA PHE A 137 -11.35 1.53 -2.08
C PHE A 137 -12.64 1.06 -2.77
N ARG A 138 -12.78 1.33 -4.07
CA ARG A 138 -14.02 0.98 -4.77
C ARG A 138 -13.82 0.57 -6.22
N TYR A 139 -14.72 -0.27 -6.70
CA TYR A 139 -14.71 -0.76 -8.08
C TYR A 139 -13.39 -1.42 -8.48
N ASN A 140 -12.67 -2.03 -7.54
CA ASN A 140 -11.48 -2.79 -7.84
C ASN A 140 -11.82 -4.27 -8.05
N ASP A 141 -11.02 -4.95 -8.86
CA ASP A 141 -11.15 -6.36 -9.18
C ASP A 141 -9.89 -7.10 -8.72
N VAL A 142 -10.07 -8.14 -7.90
CA VAL A 142 -8.97 -8.96 -7.38
C VAL A 142 -9.24 -10.43 -7.66
N THR A 143 -8.24 -11.07 -8.26
CA THR A 143 -8.29 -12.49 -8.63
C THR A 143 -6.99 -13.20 -8.27
N ASP A 144 -7.10 -14.43 -7.75
CA ASP A 144 -5.95 -15.32 -7.51
C ASP A 144 -4.89 -14.78 -6.54
N THR A 145 -5.30 -14.30 -5.37
CA THR A 145 -4.38 -13.99 -4.27
C THR A 145 -4.18 -15.26 -3.44
N ARG A 146 -2.95 -15.83 -3.38
CA ARG A 146 -2.76 -17.20 -2.90
C ARG A 146 -1.71 -17.37 -1.78
N LEU A 147 -1.40 -16.35 -1.04
CA LEU A 147 -0.48 -16.51 0.08
C LEU A 147 -1.15 -17.26 1.24
N ASN A 148 -0.41 -18.13 1.92
CA ASN A 148 -0.92 -18.88 3.06
C ASN A 148 -1.06 -18.05 4.35
N GLN A 149 -0.53 -16.82 4.37
CA GLN A 149 -0.59 -15.90 5.49
C GLN A 149 -0.92 -14.52 4.97
N ASP A 150 -2.02 -13.96 5.43
CA ASP A 150 -2.61 -12.68 4.97
C ASP A 150 -2.83 -12.57 3.45
N GLY A 151 -3.03 -13.70 2.79
CA GLY A 151 -3.24 -13.78 1.34
C GLY A 151 -4.65 -13.41 0.91
N MET A 152 -5.18 -12.30 1.38
CA MET A 152 -6.55 -11.87 1.07
C MET A 152 -6.60 -10.84 -0.06
N ALA A 153 -7.77 -10.74 -0.70
CA ALA A 153 -7.98 -9.75 -1.75
C ALA A 153 -7.87 -8.31 -1.20
N TYR A 154 -8.53 -8.07 -0.10
CA TYR A 154 -8.61 -6.76 0.55
C TYR A 154 -8.33 -6.91 2.04
N ASP A 155 -7.56 -5.99 2.58
CA ASP A 155 -7.23 -5.93 4.00
C ASP A 155 -7.45 -4.49 4.51
N ALA A 156 -7.83 -4.33 5.76
CA ALA A 156 -8.03 -3.03 6.40
C ALA A 156 -7.16 -2.91 7.65
N ASP A 157 -5.85 -3.10 7.47
CA ASP A 157 -4.92 -3.19 8.58
C ASP A 157 -4.52 -1.83 9.17
N SER A 158 -4.64 -1.76 10.48
CA SER A 158 -4.12 -0.66 11.33
C SER A 158 -4.59 0.74 10.90
N GLY A 159 -5.66 0.84 10.10
CA GLY A 159 -6.26 2.08 9.64
C GLY A 159 -7.45 2.53 10.50
N ASP A 160 -8.03 3.67 10.15
CA ASP A 160 -9.23 4.21 10.74
C ASP A 160 -10.17 4.73 9.63
N GLY A 161 -11.44 4.31 9.65
CA GLY A 161 -12.45 4.75 8.69
C GLY A 161 -12.26 4.21 7.27
N THR A 162 -11.57 3.09 7.06
CA THR A 162 -11.43 2.47 5.73
C THR A 162 -12.77 1.94 5.23
N VAL A 163 -13.11 2.27 3.99
CA VAL A 163 -14.32 1.82 3.30
C VAL A 163 -13.95 1.04 2.04
N TYR A 164 -14.50 -0.16 1.93
CA TYR A 164 -14.50 -0.97 0.73
C TYR A 164 -15.92 -1.06 0.16
N GLU A 165 -16.11 -0.59 -1.07
CA GLU A 165 -17.43 -0.65 -1.71
C GLU A 165 -17.36 -1.05 -3.17
N TYR A 166 -18.31 -1.84 -3.64
CA TYR A 166 -18.42 -2.28 -5.03
C TYR A 166 -17.15 -2.95 -5.59
N ASN A 167 -16.36 -3.58 -4.75
CA ASN A 167 -15.19 -4.33 -5.18
C ASN A 167 -15.57 -5.79 -5.50
N TYR A 168 -14.83 -6.40 -6.40
CA TYR A 168 -14.97 -7.79 -6.76
C TYR A 168 -13.78 -8.61 -6.27
N SER A 169 -14.06 -9.83 -5.79
CA SER A 169 -13.04 -10.75 -5.27
C SER A 169 -13.35 -12.17 -5.73
N ARG A 170 -12.39 -12.82 -6.36
CA ARG A 170 -12.54 -14.19 -6.85
C ARG A 170 -11.28 -15.02 -6.65
N MET A 171 -11.44 -16.24 -6.14
CA MET A 171 -10.36 -17.23 -5.98
C MET A 171 -9.19 -16.71 -5.12
N ASN A 172 -9.51 -16.01 -4.05
CA ASN A 172 -8.54 -15.44 -3.11
C ASN A 172 -8.58 -16.19 -1.78
#